data_24cae8b49b93d8304a8c03cc5fd1d3b6
#
_entry.id   24cae8b49b93d8304a8c03cc5fd1d3b6
#
_cell.length_a   1.000
_cell.length_b   1.000
_cell.length_c   1.000
_cell.angle_alpha   90.00
_cell.angle_beta   90.00
_cell.angle_gamma   90.00
#
_symmetry.space_group_name_H-M   'P 1'
#
loop_
_entity.id
_entity.type
_entity.pdbx_description
1 polymer ?
#
loop_
_entity_poly.entity_id
_entity_poly.type
_entity_poly.pdbx_seq_one_letter_code
_entity_poly.pdbx_strand_id
1 'polypeptide(L)'
;MIIAKPGERLPLDGIVRRGKTLVEESMPTGENLPVEKKANDRLIGPSINKNGVIRYETTHIGNDTTLAQISKLVDDAQSLKAPIEKLADIILSYFVYIIIVVAIGSSLLWALSGQSISFSLSVFISVLVIACPCAFGLATRTAIMVGMRKGAENGILIKSGEALETTHHVKTILFDKTGTITKGKPVVTDIILAENMDKNLLLFLAAAAEKATAHPLGESIVKEDKIVGIDLVEPSIFESFPGLGINAILKGTEVSLGNEEFFKQLNIDISKFKLISDNLASKGKTPVYIANDRIFLGIIAIEDTVKPASASAIQKLNKLGLNMVMLTGDSKLTAQAIANQVGIANVISEVLPHEKAHYVKMLQSKEHKVAMVGNGINDALALAQADIGFVMGSGTDIAMKSADIILMNNDLQLLMSTIDLSKKQFGI
;
A
#
# COMPACT_ATOMS: atom_id res chain seq x y z
N MET A 1 -7.93 32.72 3.81
CA MET A 1 -6.84 32.91 2.82
C MET A 1 -5.52 32.59 3.49
N ILE A 2 -4.76 31.64 2.99
CA ILE A 2 -3.48 31.20 3.52
C ILE A 2 -2.39 31.47 2.48
N ILE A 3 -1.19 31.83 2.93
CA ILE A 3 0.02 31.96 2.11
C ILE A 3 0.89 30.77 2.45
N ALA A 4 1.29 30.01 1.44
CA ALA A 4 2.23 28.91 1.59
C ALA A 4 3.51 29.19 0.80
N LYS A 5 4.64 29.06 1.50
CA LYS A 5 5.99 29.23 0.95
C LYS A 5 6.57 27.88 0.55
N PRO A 6 7.64 27.86 -0.27
CA PRO A 6 8.36 26.63 -0.57
C PRO A 6 8.80 25.88 0.68
N GLY A 7 8.57 24.56 0.70
CA GLY A 7 8.87 23.68 1.83
C GLY A 7 7.79 23.62 2.92
N GLU A 8 6.80 24.50 2.89
CA GLU A 8 5.73 24.50 3.91
C GLU A 8 4.66 23.46 3.58
N ARG A 9 4.11 22.85 4.64
CA ARG A 9 2.93 21.99 4.52
C ARG A 9 1.66 22.82 4.36
N LEU A 10 0.78 22.38 3.49
CA LEU A 10 -0.56 22.95 3.30
C LEU A 10 -1.50 22.28 4.32
N PRO A 11 -1.89 22.97 5.40
CA PRO A 11 -2.59 22.30 6.50
C PRO A 11 -4.05 21.92 6.16
N LEU A 12 -4.65 22.53 5.15
CA LEU A 12 -6.09 22.42 4.85
C LEU A 12 -6.32 22.35 3.34
N ASP A 13 -7.44 21.73 2.96
CA ASP A 13 -7.95 21.73 1.59
C ASP A 13 -8.33 23.14 1.14
N GLY A 14 -8.10 23.44 -0.14
CA GLY A 14 -8.41 24.78 -0.64
C GLY A 14 -8.34 24.91 -2.16
N ILE A 15 -8.49 26.15 -2.62
CA ILE A 15 -8.38 26.53 -4.04
C ILE A 15 -7.30 27.61 -4.14
N VAL A 16 -6.34 27.41 -5.06
CA VAL A 16 -5.32 28.43 -5.37
C VAL A 16 -5.99 29.65 -5.94
N ARG A 17 -5.77 30.80 -5.31
CA ARG A 17 -6.28 32.09 -5.80
C ARG A 17 -5.19 32.89 -6.53
N ARG A 18 -3.92 32.71 -6.15
CA ARG A 18 -2.81 33.43 -6.78
C ARG A 18 -1.49 32.66 -6.61
N GLY A 19 -0.68 32.71 -7.67
CA GLY A 19 0.62 32.04 -7.73
C GLY A 19 0.56 30.73 -8.52
N LYS A 20 1.73 30.14 -8.74
CA LYS A 20 1.93 28.86 -9.43
C LYS A 20 3.03 28.11 -8.65
N THR A 21 2.83 26.83 -8.42
CA THR A 21 3.81 26.01 -7.70
C THR A 21 3.63 24.53 -8.01
N LEU A 22 4.67 23.74 -7.69
CA LEU A 22 4.57 22.29 -7.60
C LEU A 22 4.18 21.90 -6.17
N VAL A 23 3.13 21.12 -6.04
CA VAL A 23 2.62 20.63 -4.76
C VAL A 23 2.78 19.11 -4.72
N GLU A 24 3.46 18.62 -3.72
CA GLU A 24 3.54 17.20 -3.42
C GLU A 24 2.26 16.79 -2.67
N GLU A 25 1.37 16.13 -3.39
CA GLU A 25 0.11 15.61 -2.86
C GLU A 25 0.24 14.11 -2.49
N SER A 26 1.45 13.63 -2.26
CA SER A 26 1.74 12.22 -1.98
C SER A 26 1.02 11.70 -0.73
N MET A 27 0.83 12.55 0.26
CA MET A 27 0.12 12.20 1.49
C MET A 27 -1.38 11.90 1.27
N PRO A 28 -2.16 12.72 0.54
CA PRO A 28 -3.58 12.46 0.33
C PRO A 28 -3.89 11.63 -0.93
N THR A 29 -3.10 11.74 -2.00
CA THR A 29 -3.41 11.08 -3.29
C THR A 29 -2.62 9.81 -3.53
N GLY A 30 -1.55 9.59 -2.77
CA GLY A 30 -0.62 8.49 -2.98
C GLY A 30 0.32 8.68 -4.18
N GLU A 31 0.24 9.79 -4.89
CA GLU A 31 1.13 10.09 -6.01
C GLU A 31 2.36 10.84 -5.51
N ASN A 32 3.53 10.25 -5.65
CA ASN A 32 4.80 10.88 -5.26
C ASN A 32 5.27 11.98 -6.24
N LEU A 33 4.56 12.20 -7.33
CA LEU A 33 4.91 13.23 -8.29
C LEU A 33 4.32 14.58 -7.86
N PRO A 34 5.12 15.62 -7.71
CA PRO A 34 4.61 16.95 -7.47
C PRO A 34 3.73 17.40 -8.64
N VAL A 35 2.51 17.77 -8.33
CA VAL A 35 1.53 18.26 -9.30
C VAL A 35 1.62 19.78 -9.41
N GLU A 36 1.68 20.28 -10.64
CA GLU A 36 1.61 21.72 -10.86
C GLU A 36 0.23 22.26 -10.49
N LYS A 37 0.21 23.28 -9.63
CA LYS A 37 -1.00 23.97 -9.21
C LYS A 37 -0.90 25.46 -9.59
N LYS A 38 -1.94 25.96 -10.24
CA LYS A 38 -2.11 27.35 -10.68
C LYS A 38 -3.45 27.91 -10.16
N ALA A 39 -3.72 29.16 -10.45
CA ALA A 39 -4.96 29.80 -10.01
C ALA A 39 -6.20 29.01 -10.44
N ASN A 40 -7.12 28.78 -9.50
CA ASN A 40 -8.35 27.97 -9.54
C ASN A 40 -8.15 26.44 -9.42
N ASP A 41 -6.94 25.94 -9.28
CA ASP A 41 -6.72 24.52 -9.01
C ASP A 41 -7.00 24.19 -7.54
N ARG A 42 -7.50 22.96 -7.30
CA ARG A 42 -7.72 22.44 -5.95
C ARG A 42 -6.43 21.99 -5.31
N LEU A 43 -6.28 22.31 -4.04
CA LEU A 43 -5.25 21.82 -3.14
C LEU A 43 -5.87 20.87 -2.13
N ILE A 44 -5.16 19.80 -1.85
CA ILE A 44 -5.54 18.81 -0.85
C ILE A 44 -4.56 18.92 0.33
N GLY A 45 -5.06 19.14 1.52
CA GLY A 45 -4.26 19.08 2.73
C GLY A 45 -4.13 17.63 3.24
N PRO A 46 -3.04 17.26 3.85
CA PRO A 46 -1.77 17.94 4.05
C PRO A 46 -0.76 17.64 2.91
N SER A 47 -0.65 18.52 1.97
CA SER A 47 0.34 18.45 0.89
C SER A 47 1.57 19.32 1.22
N ILE A 48 2.66 19.17 0.48
CA ILE A 48 3.86 19.98 0.66
C ILE A 48 4.05 20.88 -0.56
N ASN A 49 4.14 22.17 -0.31
CA ASN A 49 4.49 23.15 -1.34
C ASN A 49 6.01 23.06 -1.66
N LYS A 50 6.41 22.79 -2.91
CA LYS A 50 7.82 22.53 -3.26
C LYS A 50 8.61 23.79 -3.65
N ASN A 51 8.09 24.62 -4.56
CA ASN A 51 8.97 25.62 -5.20
C ASN A 51 8.36 27.01 -5.46
N GLY A 52 7.08 27.23 -5.28
CA GLY A 52 6.43 28.52 -5.53
C GLY A 52 5.80 29.11 -4.26
N VAL A 53 5.49 30.41 -4.30
CA VAL A 53 4.65 31.04 -3.28
C VAL A 53 3.22 31.11 -3.80
N ILE A 54 2.30 30.45 -3.11
CA ILE A 54 0.89 30.47 -3.45
C ILE A 54 0.05 31.12 -2.36
N ARG A 55 -1.06 31.73 -2.79
CA ARG A 55 -2.15 32.16 -1.90
C ARG A 55 -3.37 31.32 -2.24
N TYR A 56 -3.92 30.63 -1.25
CA TYR A 56 -5.09 29.80 -1.44
C TYR A 56 -6.17 30.08 -0.40
N GLU A 57 -7.39 29.84 -0.79
CA GLU A 57 -8.58 29.94 0.04
C GLU A 57 -8.97 28.56 0.51
N THR A 58 -9.13 28.38 1.82
CA THR A 58 -9.55 27.10 2.42
C THR A 58 -11.00 26.80 2.07
N THR A 59 -11.27 25.57 1.64
CA THR A 59 -12.62 25.10 1.27
C THR A 59 -13.21 24.17 2.34
N HIS A 60 -12.36 23.40 3.03
CA HIS A 60 -12.78 22.46 4.08
C HIS A 60 -11.91 22.62 5.31
N ILE A 61 -12.54 22.50 6.48
CA ILE A 61 -11.86 22.63 7.77
C ILE A 61 -12.34 21.54 8.74
N GLY A 62 -11.49 21.15 9.68
CA GLY A 62 -11.84 20.16 10.70
C GLY A 62 -12.13 18.77 10.11
N ASN A 63 -13.27 18.21 10.46
CA ASN A 63 -13.67 16.86 10.07
C ASN A 63 -14.05 16.70 8.58
N ASP A 64 -14.24 17.81 7.87
CA ASP A 64 -14.62 17.79 6.45
C ASP A 64 -13.40 17.80 5.51
N THR A 65 -12.19 17.89 6.05
CA THR A 65 -10.97 17.78 5.23
C THR A 65 -10.81 16.37 4.66
N THR A 66 -10.21 16.28 3.48
CA THR A 66 -9.93 14.99 2.80
C THR A 66 -9.20 14.01 3.73
N LEU A 67 -8.22 14.50 4.49
CA LEU A 67 -7.49 13.67 5.46
C LEU A 67 -8.40 13.16 6.58
N ALA A 68 -9.28 14.01 7.13
CA ALA A 68 -10.20 13.61 8.18
C ALA A 68 -11.22 12.57 7.69
N GLN A 69 -11.70 12.72 6.45
CA GLN A 69 -12.58 11.72 5.83
C GLN A 69 -11.88 10.37 5.62
N ILE A 70 -10.62 10.37 5.15
CA ILE A 70 -9.82 9.14 5.02
C ILE A 70 -9.59 8.53 6.41
N SER A 71 -9.19 9.33 7.42
CA SER A 71 -9.03 8.84 8.79
C SER A 71 -10.32 8.24 9.35
N LYS A 72 -11.46 8.88 9.11
CA LYS A 72 -12.76 8.38 9.56
C LYS A 72 -13.13 7.05 8.89
N LEU A 73 -12.90 6.91 7.60
CA LEU A 73 -13.11 5.63 6.89
C LEU A 73 -12.24 4.52 7.46
N VAL A 74 -11.01 4.84 7.87
CA VAL A 74 -10.09 3.89 8.53
C VAL A 74 -10.58 3.56 9.94
N ASP A 75 -11.02 4.56 10.73
CA ASP A 75 -11.53 4.35 12.09
C ASP A 75 -12.83 3.54 12.10
N ASP A 76 -13.74 3.82 11.15
CA ASP A 76 -14.99 3.05 10.98
C ASP A 76 -14.70 1.58 10.61
N ALA A 77 -13.68 1.34 9.79
CA ALA A 77 -13.24 -0.02 9.45
C ALA A 77 -12.58 -0.75 10.65
N GLN A 78 -11.90 -0.02 11.55
CA GLN A 78 -11.23 -0.60 12.72
C GLN A 78 -12.17 -0.94 13.88
N SER A 79 -13.38 -0.41 13.92
CA SER A 79 -14.36 -0.68 14.99
C SER A 79 -15.05 -2.03 14.89
N LEU A 80 -14.74 -2.85 13.88
CA LEU A 80 -15.38 -4.13 13.61
C LEU A 80 -14.84 -5.25 14.52
N LYS A 81 -15.73 -5.83 15.33
CA LYS A 81 -15.45 -7.06 16.09
C LYS A 81 -15.20 -8.23 15.15
N ALA A 82 -14.35 -9.16 15.55
CA ALA A 82 -14.12 -10.40 14.82
C ALA A 82 -15.46 -11.13 14.52
N PRO A 83 -15.64 -11.71 13.32
CA PRO A 83 -16.85 -12.44 12.97
C PRO A 83 -17.21 -13.52 13.99
N ILE A 84 -16.24 -14.25 14.50
CA ILE A 84 -16.45 -15.26 15.55
C ILE A 84 -16.94 -14.64 16.86
N GLU A 85 -16.49 -13.43 17.24
CA GLU A 85 -17.01 -12.74 18.42
C GLU A 85 -18.45 -12.30 18.24
N LYS A 86 -18.80 -11.79 17.02
CA LYS A 86 -20.20 -11.45 16.68
C LYS A 86 -21.10 -12.66 16.73
N LEU A 87 -20.65 -13.79 16.18
CA LEU A 87 -21.39 -15.05 16.22
C LEU A 87 -21.58 -15.53 17.66
N ALA A 88 -20.53 -15.46 18.48
CA ALA A 88 -20.61 -15.81 19.89
C ALA A 88 -21.62 -14.91 20.63
N ASP A 89 -21.58 -13.59 20.42
CA ASP A 89 -22.53 -12.65 21.04
C ASP A 89 -23.98 -12.93 20.62
N ILE A 90 -24.24 -13.30 19.36
CA ILE A 90 -25.57 -13.69 18.86
C ILE A 90 -26.04 -14.97 19.53
N ILE A 91 -25.21 -16.01 19.54
CA ILE A 91 -25.56 -17.30 20.19
C ILE A 91 -25.87 -17.07 21.66
N LEU A 92 -25.02 -16.32 22.35
CA LEU A 92 -25.20 -16.01 23.78
C LEU A 92 -26.52 -15.27 24.04
N SER A 93 -26.89 -14.33 23.18
CA SER A 93 -28.14 -13.57 23.36
C SER A 93 -29.38 -14.46 23.31
N TYR A 94 -29.48 -15.36 22.33
CA TYR A 94 -30.59 -16.29 22.23
C TYR A 94 -30.59 -17.36 23.35
N PHE A 95 -29.40 -17.83 23.70
CA PHE A 95 -29.19 -18.85 24.70
C PHE A 95 -29.75 -18.44 26.07
N VAL A 96 -29.52 -17.18 26.47
CA VAL A 96 -30.04 -16.66 27.75
C VAL A 96 -31.55 -16.74 27.83
N TYR A 97 -32.28 -16.37 26.78
CA TYR A 97 -33.74 -16.46 26.77
C TYR A 97 -34.21 -17.90 26.84
N ILE A 98 -33.59 -18.81 26.11
CA ILE A 98 -33.94 -20.24 26.11
C ILE A 98 -33.73 -20.81 27.51
N ILE A 99 -32.62 -20.53 28.17
CA ILE A 99 -32.33 -21.03 29.51
C ILE A 99 -33.32 -20.51 30.56
N ILE A 100 -33.70 -19.23 30.47
CA ILE A 100 -34.73 -18.67 31.38
C ILE A 100 -36.06 -19.43 31.22
N VAL A 101 -36.50 -19.71 29.99
CA VAL A 101 -37.71 -20.46 29.71
C VAL A 101 -37.61 -21.88 30.26
N VAL A 102 -36.48 -22.57 30.07
CA VAL A 102 -36.24 -23.92 30.59
C VAL A 102 -36.20 -23.91 32.12
N ALA A 103 -35.58 -22.93 32.75
CA ALA A 103 -35.52 -22.80 34.20
C ALA A 103 -36.91 -22.58 34.82
N ILE A 104 -37.73 -21.71 34.25
CA ILE A 104 -39.09 -21.46 34.67
C ILE A 104 -39.94 -22.73 34.46
N GLY A 105 -39.86 -23.35 33.27
CA GLY A 105 -40.62 -24.55 32.94
C GLY A 105 -40.29 -25.73 33.85
N SER A 106 -39.01 -25.99 34.12
CA SER A 106 -38.60 -27.08 35.01
C SER A 106 -39.00 -26.82 36.45
N SER A 107 -38.86 -25.59 36.94
CA SER A 107 -39.31 -25.22 38.30
C SER A 107 -40.83 -25.39 38.47
N LEU A 108 -41.60 -24.96 37.46
CA LEU A 108 -43.05 -25.07 37.47
C LEU A 108 -43.51 -26.54 37.44
N LEU A 109 -42.88 -27.37 36.61
CA LEU A 109 -43.17 -28.81 36.53
C LEU A 109 -42.98 -29.51 37.89
N TRP A 110 -41.90 -29.22 38.59
CA TRP A 110 -41.62 -29.77 39.91
C TRP A 110 -42.60 -29.26 40.99
N ALA A 111 -42.97 -27.98 40.92
CA ALA A 111 -43.97 -27.40 41.81
C ALA A 111 -45.33 -28.05 41.60
N LEU A 112 -45.76 -28.28 40.34
CA LEU A 112 -47.04 -29.00 40.02
C LEU A 112 -47.03 -30.50 40.39
N SER A 113 -45.82 -31.09 40.43
CA SER A 113 -45.61 -32.47 40.87
C SER A 113 -45.67 -32.65 42.39
N GLY A 114 -45.99 -31.58 43.15
CA GLY A 114 -46.16 -31.64 44.60
C GLY A 114 -44.91 -31.53 45.44
N GLN A 115 -43.77 -31.11 44.79
CA GLN A 115 -42.52 -30.85 45.51
C GLN A 115 -42.57 -29.49 46.26
N SER A 116 -41.74 -29.36 47.28
CA SER A 116 -41.67 -28.12 48.05
C SER A 116 -41.20 -26.92 47.20
N ILE A 117 -41.67 -25.74 47.57
CA ILE A 117 -41.25 -24.48 46.92
C ILE A 117 -39.73 -24.32 46.97
N SER A 118 -39.07 -24.69 48.07
CA SER A 118 -37.63 -24.65 48.19
C SER A 118 -36.91 -25.55 47.20
N PHE A 119 -37.45 -26.76 46.94
CA PHE A 119 -36.87 -27.65 45.92
C PHE A 119 -37.05 -27.07 44.51
N SER A 120 -38.27 -26.62 44.17
CA SER A 120 -38.53 -26.00 42.87
C SER A 120 -37.65 -24.76 42.60
N LEU A 121 -37.41 -23.91 43.61
CA LEU A 121 -36.52 -22.78 43.54
C LEU A 121 -35.04 -23.23 43.34
N SER A 122 -34.63 -24.28 44.06
CA SER A 122 -33.30 -24.85 43.89
C SER A 122 -33.08 -25.37 42.47
N VAL A 123 -34.06 -26.01 41.84
CA VAL A 123 -34.00 -26.44 40.45
C VAL A 123 -33.86 -25.24 39.50
N PHE A 124 -34.67 -24.20 39.70
CA PHE A 124 -34.57 -22.96 38.93
C PHE A 124 -33.16 -22.36 38.95
N ILE A 125 -32.63 -22.17 40.16
CA ILE A 125 -31.27 -21.60 40.34
C ILE A 125 -30.22 -22.52 39.74
N SER A 126 -30.33 -23.85 39.91
CA SER A 126 -29.38 -24.81 39.38
C SER A 126 -29.32 -24.77 37.86
N VAL A 127 -30.47 -24.70 37.16
CA VAL A 127 -30.52 -24.58 35.70
C VAL A 127 -29.84 -23.29 35.23
N LEU A 128 -30.07 -22.15 35.89
CA LEU A 128 -29.47 -20.87 35.53
C LEU A 128 -27.94 -20.87 35.74
N VAL A 129 -27.47 -21.45 36.84
CA VAL A 129 -26.04 -21.47 37.18
C VAL A 129 -25.25 -22.42 36.29
N ILE A 130 -25.77 -23.64 36.06
CA ILE A 130 -25.07 -24.65 35.25
C ILE A 130 -25.04 -24.26 33.77
N ALA A 131 -26.09 -23.60 33.31
CA ALA A 131 -26.23 -23.23 31.90
C ALA A 131 -25.48 -21.94 31.51
N CYS A 132 -24.69 -21.35 32.40
CA CYS A 132 -23.93 -20.14 32.04
C CYS A 132 -22.88 -20.43 30.95
N PRO A 133 -22.97 -19.85 29.75
CA PRO A 133 -21.98 -20.05 28.68
C PRO A 133 -20.77 -19.11 28.83
N CYS A 134 -20.49 -18.67 30.07
CA CYS A 134 -19.44 -17.69 30.38
C CYS A 134 -18.06 -18.13 29.86
N ALA A 135 -17.76 -19.43 29.87
CA ALA A 135 -16.53 -19.99 29.40
C ALA A 135 -16.33 -19.80 27.87
N PHE A 136 -17.41 -19.89 27.08
CA PHE A 136 -17.36 -19.77 25.63
C PHE A 136 -17.01 -18.33 25.21
N GLY A 137 -17.66 -17.32 25.80
CA GLY A 137 -17.38 -15.91 25.50
C GLY A 137 -15.99 -15.45 25.97
N LEU A 138 -15.46 -16.06 27.06
CA LEU A 138 -14.12 -15.74 27.56
C LEU A 138 -13.02 -16.44 26.78
N ALA A 139 -13.25 -17.70 26.38
CA ALA A 139 -12.24 -18.50 25.68
C ALA A 139 -11.85 -17.90 24.32
N THR A 140 -12.83 -17.46 23.51
CA THR A 140 -12.58 -16.86 22.19
C THR A 140 -11.76 -15.56 22.32
N ARG A 141 -12.14 -14.67 23.23
CA ARG A 141 -11.40 -13.41 23.47
C ARG A 141 -9.99 -13.67 23.96
N THR A 142 -9.83 -14.58 24.94
CA THR A 142 -8.50 -14.92 25.49
C THR A 142 -7.62 -15.53 24.41
N ALA A 143 -8.15 -16.41 23.57
CA ALA A 143 -7.42 -17.02 22.46
C ALA A 143 -6.91 -15.94 21.48
N ILE A 144 -7.78 -15.03 21.03
CA ILE A 144 -7.43 -13.94 20.14
C ILE A 144 -6.34 -13.05 20.77
N MET A 145 -6.49 -12.65 22.04
CA MET A 145 -5.50 -11.85 22.76
C MET A 145 -4.13 -12.52 22.84
N VAL A 146 -4.09 -13.84 23.12
CA VAL A 146 -2.84 -14.61 23.15
C VAL A 146 -2.23 -14.68 21.76
N GLY A 147 -3.03 -14.88 20.72
CA GLY A 147 -2.57 -14.86 19.32
C GLY A 147 -1.97 -13.52 18.92
N MET A 148 -2.64 -12.41 19.22
CA MET A 148 -2.15 -11.05 18.95
C MET A 148 -0.85 -10.75 19.72
N ARG A 149 -0.78 -11.11 21.00
CA ARG A 149 0.42 -10.97 21.82
C ARG A 149 1.59 -11.74 21.22
N LYS A 150 1.38 -13.01 20.86
CA LYS A 150 2.41 -13.84 20.22
C LYS A 150 2.85 -13.28 18.87
N GLY A 151 1.94 -12.68 18.12
CA GLY A 151 2.26 -11.91 16.93
C GLY A 151 3.21 -10.76 17.22
N ALA A 152 2.86 -9.91 18.19
CA ALA A 152 3.66 -8.75 18.58
C ALA A 152 5.07 -9.12 19.07
N GLU A 153 5.22 -10.21 19.85
CA GLU A 153 6.51 -10.76 20.29
C GLU A 153 7.41 -11.17 19.10
N ASN A 154 6.80 -11.50 17.95
CA ASN A 154 7.51 -11.86 16.72
C ASN A 154 7.59 -10.72 15.69
N GLY A 155 7.27 -9.47 16.08
CA GLY A 155 7.32 -8.32 15.18
C GLY A 155 6.14 -8.21 14.22
N ILE A 156 4.99 -8.82 14.55
CA ILE A 156 3.74 -8.76 13.80
C ILE A 156 2.72 -8.00 14.64
N LEU A 157 2.39 -6.77 14.26
CA LEU A 157 1.36 -5.99 14.95
C LEU A 157 0.01 -6.20 14.27
N ILE A 158 -0.89 -6.88 14.95
CA ILE A 158 -2.25 -7.19 14.49
C ILE A 158 -3.19 -6.20 15.16
N LYS A 159 -3.94 -5.43 14.39
CA LYS A 159 -4.78 -4.35 14.93
C LYS A 159 -6.11 -4.85 15.51
N SER A 160 -6.63 -5.96 15.00
CA SER A 160 -7.93 -6.50 15.46
C SER A 160 -7.98 -8.02 15.43
N GLY A 161 -8.89 -8.60 16.21
CA GLY A 161 -9.19 -10.03 16.15
C GLY A 161 -9.77 -10.45 14.80
N GLU A 162 -10.54 -9.57 14.15
CA GLU A 162 -11.06 -9.78 12.80
C GLU A 162 -9.94 -9.94 11.75
N ALA A 163 -8.88 -9.13 11.86
CA ALA A 163 -7.73 -9.25 10.99
C ALA A 163 -7.05 -10.63 11.10
N LEU A 164 -6.91 -11.13 12.33
CA LEU A 164 -6.31 -12.44 12.58
C LEU A 164 -7.20 -13.57 12.04
N GLU A 165 -8.51 -13.48 12.21
CA GLU A 165 -9.50 -14.45 11.70
C GLU A 165 -9.55 -14.42 10.17
N THR A 166 -9.66 -13.24 9.57
CA THR A 166 -9.72 -13.06 8.11
C THR A 166 -8.48 -13.62 7.42
N THR A 167 -7.30 -13.47 8.04
CA THR A 167 -6.04 -14.03 7.53
C THR A 167 -6.12 -15.55 7.32
N HIS A 168 -6.86 -16.28 8.15
CA HIS A 168 -7.08 -17.73 7.99
C HIS A 168 -7.78 -18.10 6.67
N HIS A 169 -8.66 -17.23 6.19
CA HIS A 169 -9.49 -17.47 5.01
C HIS A 169 -8.89 -16.93 3.70
N VAL A 170 -7.70 -16.30 3.76
CA VAL A 170 -7.02 -15.78 2.56
C VAL A 170 -6.70 -16.91 1.59
N LYS A 171 -7.04 -16.68 0.32
CA LYS A 171 -6.73 -17.58 -0.80
C LYS A 171 -5.83 -16.92 -1.84
N THR A 172 -5.91 -15.59 -1.96
CA THR A 172 -5.11 -14.82 -2.92
C THR A 172 -4.37 -13.71 -2.20
N ILE A 173 -3.09 -13.54 -2.52
CA ILE A 173 -2.25 -12.47 -1.98
C ILE A 173 -1.74 -11.64 -3.15
N LEU A 174 -2.06 -10.34 -3.13
CA LEU A 174 -1.48 -9.36 -4.03
C LEU A 174 -0.26 -8.73 -3.35
N PHE A 175 0.84 -8.69 -4.08
CA PHE A 175 2.07 -8.03 -3.64
C PHE A 175 2.32 -6.79 -4.47
N ASP A 176 2.48 -5.64 -3.83
CA ASP A 176 3.18 -4.55 -4.50
C ASP A 176 4.63 -4.94 -4.72
N LYS A 177 5.24 -4.45 -5.82
CA LYS A 177 6.64 -4.74 -6.12
C LYS A 177 7.58 -3.92 -5.27
N THR A 178 7.45 -2.57 -5.37
CA THR A 178 8.45 -1.61 -4.90
C THR A 178 8.46 -1.48 -3.38
N GLY A 179 9.61 -1.78 -2.74
CA GLY A 179 9.73 -1.71 -1.27
C GLY A 179 9.05 -2.87 -0.52
N THR A 180 8.24 -3.69 -1.21
CA THR A 180 7.60 -4.89 -0.67
C THR A 180 8.38 -6.14 -1.07
N ILE A 181 8.37 -6.52 -2.34
CA ILE A 181 9.21 -7.61 -2.88
C ILE A 181 10.66 -7.15 -3.03
N THR A 182 10.85 -5.90 -3.47
CA THR A 182 12.15 -5.27 -3.66
C THR A 182 12.53 -4.39 -2.48
N LYS A 183 13.76 -3.88 -2.47
CA LYS A 183 14.28 -3.03 -1.37
C LYS A 183 13.65 -1.64 -1.33
N GLY A 184 13.02 -1.16 -2.42
CA GLY A 184 12.53 0.21 -2.56
C GLY A 184 13.65 1.25 -2.59
N LYS A 185 14.83 0.84 -3.00
CA LYS A 185 16.03 1.68 -3.14
C LYS A 185 16.63 1.45 -4.52
N PRO A 186 16.04 2.05 -5.56
CA PRO A 186 16.54 1.89 -6.91
C PRO A 186 17.95 2.48 -7.04
N VAL A 187 18.77 1.86 -7.90
CA VAL A 187 20.13 2.27 -8.21
C VAL A 187 20.34 2.25 -9.73
N VAL A 188 21.14 3.18 -10.24
CA VAL A 188 21.57 3.16 -11.63
C VAL A 188 22.57 2.01 -11.82
N THR A 189 22.32 1.13 -12.80
CA THR A 189 23.17 -0.02 -13.07
C THR A 189 23.88 0.04 -14.40
N ASP A 190 23.24 0.60 -15.44
CA ASP A 190 23.83 0.70 -16.77
C ASP A 190 23.48 2.05 -17.39
N ILE A 191 24.41 2.56 -18.20
CA ILE A 191 24.24 3.76 -19.01
C ILE A 191 24.63 3.41 -20.44
N ILE A 192 23.65 3.44 -21.33
CA ILE A 192 23.81 3.13 -22.75
C ILE A 192 23.74 4.44 -23.53
N LEU A 193 24.81 4.77 -24.24
CA LEU A 193 24.97 6.04 -24.93
C LEU A 193 24.53 5.93 -26.40
N ALA A 194 23.90 6.97 -26.93
CA ALA A 194 23.80 7.17 -28.37
C ALA A 194 25.17 7.49 -28.96
N GLU A 195 25.28 7.45 -30.31
CA GLU A 195 26.53 7.73 -31.00
C GLU A 195 27.05 9.14 -30.65
N ASN A 196 28.37 9.24 -30.35
CA ASN A 196 29.07 10.46 -30.02
C ASN A 196 28.59 11.20 -28.76
N MET A 197 27.91 10.51 -27.84
CA MET A 197 27.45 11.10 -26.58
C MET A 197 28.43 10.86 -25.45
N ASP A 198 28.65 11.88 -24.61
CA ASP A 198 29.45 11.75 -23.39
C ASP A 198 28.60 11.25 -22.21
N LYS A 199 29.13 10.30 -21.46
CA LYS A 199 28.46 9.71 -20.31
C LYS A 199 28.13 10.73 -19.21
N ASN A 200 29.08 11.62 -18.90
CA ASN A 200 28.91 12.59 -17.84
C ASN A 200 27.91 13.67 -18.24
N LEU A 201 27.88 14.06 -19.52
CA LEU A 201 26.89 15.00 -20.02
C LEU A 201 25.49 14.41 -19.99
N LEU A 202 25.30 13.16 -20.40
CA LEU A 202 24.00 12.48 -20.32
C LEU A 202 23.50 12.39 -18.85
N LEU A 203 24.39 11.97 -17.94
CA LEU A 203 24.05 11.83 -16.53
C LEU A 203 23.72 13.20 -15.90
N PHE A 204 24.52 14.23 -16.22
CA PHE A 204 24.28 15.59 -15.77
C PHE A 204 22.90 16.12 -16.22
N LEU A 205 22.56 15.97 -17.51
CA LEU A 205 21.27 16.42 -18.04
C LEU A 205 20.11 15.68 -17.37
N ALA A 206 20.23 14.36 -17.23
CA ALA A 206 19.23 13.55 -16.58
C ALA A 206 19.05 13.91 -15.10
N ALA A 207 20.15 14.04 -14.35
CA ALA A 207 20.11 14.40 -12.95
C ALA A 207 19.61 15.83 -12.70
N ALA A 208 19.99 16.79 -13.56
CA ALA A 208 19.49 18.16 -13.46
C ALA A 208 17.99 18.26 -13.76
N ALA A 209 17.49 17.50 -14.74
CA ALA A 209 16.04 17.42 -15.03
C ALA A 209 15.26 16.76 -13.88
N GLU A 210 15.80 15.71 -13.28
CA GLU A 210 15.19 14.97 -12.17
C GLU A 210 15.37 15.64 -10.79
N LYS A 211 16.16 16.71 -10.70
CA LYS A 211 16.40 17.41 -9.42
C LYS A 211 15.12 17.96 -8.77
N ALA A 212 14.13 18.28 -9.58
CA ALA A 212 12.84 18.81 -9.13
C ALA A 212 11.84 17.70 -8.76
N THR A 213 12.18 16.43 -9.02
CA THR A 213 11.27 15.30 -8.75
C THR A 213 11.55 14.65 -7.40
N ALA A 214 10.50 14.10 -6.79
CA ALA A 214 10.59 13.20 -5.63
C ALA A 214 10.39 11.72 -6.03
N HIS A 215 10.45 11.42 -7.34
CA HIS A 215 10.26 10.04 -7.82
C HIS A 215 11.50 9.20 -7.49
N PRO A 216 11.35 7.96 -6.93
CA PRO A 216 12.50 7.14 -6.53
C PRO A 216 13.51 6.86 -7.65
N LEU A 217 13.05 6.73 -8.91
CA LEU A 217 13.93 6.55 -10.06
C LEU A 217 14.75 7.81 -10.30
N GLY A 218 14.15 9.00 -10.27
CA GLY A 218 14.84 10.28 -10.41
C GLY A 218 15.85 10.52 -9.31
N GLU A 219 15.48 10.24 -8.04
CA GLU A 219 16.42 10.31 -6.92
C GLU A 219 17.65 9.41 -7.11
N SER A 220 17.49 8.24 -7.75
CA SER A 220 18.62 7.35 -8.02
C SER A 220 19.58 7.92 -9.05
N ILE A 221 19.06 8.61 -10.07
CA ILE A 221 19.87 9.31 -11.09
C ILE A 221 20.62 10.48 -10.45
N VAL A 222 19.94 11.29 -9.62
CA VAL A 222 20.55 12.41 -8.89
C VAL A 222 21.64 11.93 -7.93
N LYS A 223 21.46 10.77 -7.29
CA LYS A 223 22.50 10.19 -6.41
C LYS A 223 23.73 9.74 -7.18
N GLU A 224 23.53 9.14 -8.35
CA GLU A 224 24.63 8.69 -9.21
C GLU A 224 25.47 9.87 -9.70
N ASP A 225 24.82 10.99 -10.09
CA ASP A 225 25.54 12.21 -10.51
C ASP A 225 26.36 12.84 -9.37
N LYS A 226 25.83 12.84 -8.13
CA LYS A 226 26.58 13.34 -6.96
C LYS A 226 27.87 12.57 -6.69
N ILE A 227 27.93 11.30 -7.07
CA ILE A 227 29.17 10.50 -6.99
C ILE A 227 30.19 11.03 -7.99
N VAL A 228 29.74 11.55 -9.13
CA VAL A 228 30.60 12.17 -10.17
C VAL A 228 31.02 13.61 -9.81
N GLY A 229 30.31 14.28 -8.87
CA GLY A 229 30.76 15.53 -8.25
C GLY A 229 30.46 16.80 -9.06
N ILE A 230 29.38 16.82 -9.84
CA ILE A 230 28.99 17.98 -10.67
C ILE A 230 27.90 18.78 -9.93
N ASP A 231 27.98 20.10 -9.92
CA ASP A 231 26.93 20.97 -9.38
C ASP A 231 25.71 21.01 -10.31
N LEU A 232 24.60 20.48 -9.86
CA LEU A 232 23.36 20.40 -10.63
C LEU A 232 22.65 21.75 -10.74
N VAL A 233 22.31 22.11 -11.98
CA VAL A 233 21.47 23.27 -12.30
C VAL A 233 20.00 22.92 -12.03
N GLU A 234 19.22 23.86 -11.52
CA GLU A 234 17.77 23.70 -11.37
C GLU A 234 17.05 23.97 -12.70
N PRO A 235 16.04 23.15 -13.06
CA PRO A 235 15.24 23.41 -14.24
C PRO A 235 14.41 24.69 -14.07
N SER A 236 14.35 25.51 -15.14
CA SER A 236 13.50 26.70 -15.17
C SER A 236 12.02 26.38 -15.37
N ILE A 237 11.73 25.28 -16.05
CA ILE A 237 10.38 24.71 -16.23
C ILE A 237 10.50 23.20 -16.02
N PHE A 238 9.50 22.62 -15.36
CA PHE A 238 9.40 21.20 -15.12
C PHE A 238 7.95 20.75 -15.31
N GLU A 239 7.75 19.73 -16.13
CA GLU A 239 6.45 19.11 -16.38
C GLU A 239 6.57 17.61 -16.17
N SER A 240 5.63 17.05 -15.41
CA SER A 240 5.55 15.60 -15.16
C SER A 240 4.33 15.02 -15.83
N PHE A 241 4.52 13.88 -16.49
CA PHE A 241 3.49 13.10 -17.18
C PHE A 241 3.33 11.77 -16.44
N PRO A 242 2.27 11.60 -15.63
CA PRO A 242 2.09 10.40 -14.81
C PRO A 242 2.15 9.11 -15.63
N GLY A 243 2.98 8.16 -15.18
CA GLY A 243 3.19 6.88 -15.85
C GLY A 243 4.00 6.93 -17.15
N LEU A 244 4.43 8.11 -17.61
CA LEU A 244 5.17 8.29 -18.87
C LEU A 244 6.59 8.83 -18.65
N GLY A 245 6.72 9.99 -18.03
CA GLY A 245 8.02 10.64 -17.87
C GLY A 245 7.93 12.10 -17.46
N ILE A 246 9.02 12.85 -17.71
CA ILE A 246 9.15 14.26 -17.41
C ILE A 246 9.72 15.04 -18.58
N ASN A 247 9.37 16.33 -18.68
CA ASN A 247 10.06 17.34 -19.49
C ASN A 247 10.59 18.45 -18.58
N ALA A 248 11.82 18.88 -18.82
CA ALA A 248 12.47 19.95 -18.07
C ALA A 248 13.20 20.91 -19.01
N ILE A 249 13.16 22.22 -18.73
CA ILE A 249 13.95 23.19 -19.47
C ILE A 249 15.18 23.56 -18.65
N LEU A 250 16.35 23.18 -19.16
CA LEU A 250 17.65 23.45 -18.57
C LEU A 250 18.40 24.47 -19.43
N LYS A 251 18.65 25.69 -18.91
CA LYS A 251 19.37 26.78 -19.65
C LYS A 251 18.84 27.04 -21.06
N GLY A 252 17.53 26.88 -21.27
CA GLY A 252 16.89 27.15 -22.56
C GLY A 252 16.75 25.95 -23.50
N THR A 253 17.26 24.76 -23.12
CA THR A 253 17.12 23.51 -23.89
C THR A 253 16.12 22.57 -23.20
N GLU A 254 15.34 21.84 -23.98
CA GLU A 254 14.33 20.88 -23.48
C GLU A 254 14.98 19.52 -23.24
N VAL A 255 14.92 19.03 -22.02
CA VAL A 255 15.38 17.67 -21.65
C VAL A 255 14.17 16.81 -21.28
N SER A 256 14.02 15.71 -22.00
CA SER A 256 12.93 14.74 -21.80
C SER A 256 13.47 13.43 -21.24
N LEU A 257 12.86 12.92 -20.18
CA LEU A 257 13.14 11.61 -19.61
C LEU A 257 11.83 10.81 -19.48
N GLY A 258 11.85 9.54 -19.82
CA GLY A 258 10.65 8.73 -19.68
C GLY A 258 10.77 7.33 -20.25
N ASN A 259 9.62 6.66 -20.31
CA ASN A 259 9.49 5.33 -20.88
C ASN A 259 9.35 5.35 -22.42
N GLU A 260 9.26 4.17 -23.03
CA GLU A 260 9.09 4.01 -24.48
C GLU A 260 7.85 4.73 -25.00
N GLU A 261 6.73 4.64 -24.28
CA GLU A 261 5.45 5.23 -24.70
C GLU A 261 5.55 6.77 -24.73
N PHE A 262 6.23 7.37 -23.75
CA PHE A 262 6.49 8.80 -23.73
C PHE A 262 7.29 9.27 -24.95
N PHE A 263 8.34 8.52 -25.31
CA PHE A 263 9.16 8.84 -26.48
C PHE A 263 8.42 8.66 -27.81
N LYS A 264 7.49 7.70 -27.90
CA LYS A 264 6.58 7.59 -29.04
C LYS A 264 5.67 8.82 -29.18
N GLN A 265 5.10 9.30 -28.05
CA GLN A 265 4.25 10.50 -28.07
C GLN A 265 5.04 11.76 -28.47
N LEU A 266 6.30 11.85 -28.07
CA LEU A 266 7.21 12.94 -28.49
C LEU A 266 7.70 12.79 -29.93
N ASN A 267 7.39 11.71 -30.64
CA ASN A 267 7.89 11.39 -31.98
C ASN A 267 9.43 11.33 -32.05
N ILE A 268 10.09 10.80 -31.01
CA ILE A 268 11.53 10.58 -30.97
C ILE A 268 11.84 9.15 -31.35
N ASP A 269 12.66 8.94 -32.39
CA ASP A 269 13.01 7.60 -32.85
C ASP A 269 14.02 6.91 -31.91
N ILE A 270 13.56 5.82 -31.28
CA ILE A 270 14.34 4.97 -30.38
C ILE A 270 14.49 3.53 -30.92
N SER A 271 14.12 3.29 -32.17
CA SER A 271 14.04 1.95 -32.75
C SER A 271 15.36 1.18 -32.70
N LYS A 272 16.50 1.86 -32.92
CA LYS A 272 17.85 1.28 -32.81
C LYS A 272 18.19 0.72 -31.43
N PHE A 273 17.57 1.27 -30.37
CA PHE A 273 17.84 0.93 -28.97
C PHE A 273 16.80 -0.01 -28.36
N LYS A 274 15.74 -0.36 -29.12
CA LYS A 274 14.65 -1.20 -28.66
C LYS A 274 15.13 -2.55 -28.14
N LEU A 275 15.97 -3.26 -28.89
CA LEU A 275 16.50 -4.56 -28.48
C LEU A 275 17.36 -4.47 -27.20
N ILE A 276 18.12 -3.40 -27.04
CA ILE A 276 18.94 -3.16 -25.85
C ILE A 276 18.03 -2.91 -24.64
N SER A 277 17.04 -2.06 -24.81
CA SER A 277 16.04 -1.76 -23.79
C SER A 277 15.27 -3.01 -23.35
N ASP A 278 14.80 -3.81 -24.28
CA ASP A 278 14.09 -5.06 -24.00
C ASP A 278 14.99 -6.08 -23.26
N ASN A 279 16.28 -6.13 -23.62
CA ASN A 279 17.25 -6.96 -22.89
C ASN A 279 17.46 -6.47 -21.45
N LEU A 280 17.52 -5.16 -21.21
CA LEU A 280 17.61 -4.59 -19.87
C LEU A 280 16.34 -4.88 -19.06
N ALA A 281 15.17 -4.68 -19.66
CA ALA A 281 13.88 -4.97 -19.03
C ALA A 281 13.72 -6.46 -18.69
N SER A 282 14.16 -7.36 -19.57
CA SER A 282 14.13 -8.82 -19.32
C SER A 282 15.03 -9.28 -18.17
N LYS A 283 15.97 -8.43 -17.73
CA LYS A 283 16.80 -8.61 -16.52
C LYS A 283 16.20 -7.97 -15.27
N GLY A 284 14.99 -7.43 -15.35
CA GLY A 284 14.32 -6.75 -14.23
C GLY A 284 14.71 -5.29 -14.02
N LYS A 285 15.44 -4.69 -14.97
CA LYS A 285 15.84 -3.29 -14.93
C LYS A 285 14.77 -2.42 -15.59
N THR A 286 14.63 -1.19 -15.11
CA THR A 286 13.74 -0.18 -15.71
C THR A 286 14.56 0.74 -16.60
N PRO A 287 14.43 0.65 -17.94
CA PRO A 287 15.10 1.55 -18.86
C PRO A 287 14.37 2.90 -18.88
N VAL A 288 15.13 3.98 -18.64
CA VAL A 288 14.69 5.36 -18.77
C VAL A 288 15.41 5.97 -19.98
N TYR A 289 14.63 6.40 -20.97
CA TYR A 289 15.13 7.05 -22.17
C TYR A 289 15.37 8.53 -21.91
N ILE A 290 16.42 9.10 -22.50
CA ILE A 290 16.79 10.51 -22.34
C ILE A 290 16.96 11.16 -23.72
N ALA A 291 16.38 12.35 -23.87
CA ALA A 291 16.57 13.20 -25.04
C ALA A 291 16.81 14.66 -24.64
N ASN A 292 17.53 15.40 -25.50
CA ASN A 292 17.69 16.83 -25.41
C ASN A 292 17.29 17.50 -26.73
N ASP A 293 16.42 18.50 -26.71
CA ASP A 293 15.80 19.12 -27.89
C ASP A 293 15.34 18.12 -28.96
N ARG A 294 14.64 17.06 -28.49
CA ARG A 294 14.14 15.91 -29.25
C ARG A 294 15.23 15.03 -29.91
N ILE A 295 16.51 15.24 -29.59
CA ILE A 295 17.61 14.38 -30.01
C ILE A 295 17.80 13.31 -28.93
N PHE A 296 17.68 12.03 -29.31
CA PHE A 296 17.90 10.93 -28.40
C PHE A 296 19.36 10.83 -27.96
N LEU A 297 19.60 10.79 -26.65
CA LEU A 297 20.94 10.77 -26.04
C LEU A 297 21.37 9.40 -25.54
N GLY A 298 20.40 8.59 -25.05
CA GLY A 298 20.71 7.28 -24.50
C GLY A 298 19.68 6.76 -23.53
N ILE A 299 20.04 5.68 -22.84
CA ILE A 299 19.21 5.01 -21.84
C ILE A 299 19.99 4.93 -20.52
N ILE A 300 19.34 5.26 -19.42
CA ILE A 300 19.78 4.93 -18.06
C ILE A 300 18.92 3.75 -17.57
N ALA A 301 19.56 2.65 -17.21
CA ALA A 301 18.88 1.51 -16.63
C ALA A 301 18.96 1.56 -15.10
N ILE A 302 17.82 1.43 -14.47
CA ILE A 302 17.66 1.51 -13.01
C ILE A 302 17.13 0.19 -12.51
N GLU A 303 17.70 -0.33 -11.42
CA GLU A 303 17.31 -1.59 -10.81
C GLU A 303 16.90 -1.38 -9.35
N ASP A 304 15.73 -1.86 -8.98
CA ASP A 304 15.33 -2.03 -7.59
C ASP A 304 15.46 -3.50 -7.21
N THR A 305 16.52 -3.83 -6.51
CA THR A 305 16.90 -5.23 -6.23
C THR A 305 15.89 -5.94 -5.34
N VAL A 306 15.61 -7.21 -5.67
CA VAL A 306 14.77 -8.09 -4.86
C VAL A 306 15.38 -8.27 -3.46
N LYS A 307 14.56 -8.26 -2.41
CA LYS A 307 15.01 -8.57 -1.05
C LYS A 307 15.43 -10.03 -0.97
N PRO A 308 16.54 -10.37 -0.28
CA PRO A 308 17.04 -11.75 -0.21
C PRO A 308 16.00 -12.76 0.31
N ALA A 309 15.15 -12.34 1.24
CA ALA A 309 14.14 -13.18 1.85
C ALA A 309 12.86 -13.36 0.99
N SER A 310 12.63 -12.49 -0.02
CA SER A 310 11.37 -12.48 -0.78
C SER A 310 11.11 -13.79 -1.53
N ALA A 311 12.10 -14.31 -2.27
CA ALA A 311 11.94 -15.54 -3.02
C ALA A 311 11.60 -16.73 -2.11
N SER A 312 12.31 -16.87 -0.97
CA SER A 312 12.07 -17.96 -0.03
C SER A 312 10.70 -17.85 0.66
N ALA A 313 10.25 -16.64 1.00
CA ALA A 313 8.94 -16.40 1.58
C ALA A 313 7.81 -16.76 0.59
N ILE A 314 7.94 -16.29 -0.65
CA ILE A 314 6.97 -16.55 -1.73
C ILE A 314 6.88 -18.05 -2.04
N GLN A 315 8.02 -18.76 -2.10
CA GLN A 315 8.02 -20.21 -2.29
C GLN A 315 7.31 -20.97 -1.17
N LYS A 316 7.48 -20.52 0.08
CA LYS A 316 6.78 -21.12 1.23
C LYS A 316 5.27 -20.86 1.16
N LEU A 317 4.85 -19.65 0.78
CA LEU A 317 3.45 -19.30 0.58
C LEU A 317 2.80 -20.11 -0.56
N ASN A 318 3.54 -20.36 -1.65
CA ASN A 318 3.13 -21.25 -2.74
C ASN A 318 2.82 -22.67 -2.24
N LYS A 319 3.67 -23.21 -1.37
CA LYS A 319 3.47 -24.55 -0.79
C LYS A 319 2.22 -24.64 0.08
N LEU A 320 1.72 -23.52 0.61
CA LEU A 320 0.47 -23.46 1.34
C LEU A 320 -0.77 -23.44 0.43
N GLY A 321 -0.59 -23.48 -0.89
CA GLY A 321 -1.68 -23.46 -1.89
C GLY A 321 -2.30 -22.08 -2.09
N LEU A 322 -1.60 -21.01 -1.72
CA LEU A 322 -2.07 -19.64 -1.90
C LEU A 322 -1.78 -19.16 -3.33
N ASN A 323 -2.74 -18.47 -3.93
CA ASN A 323 -2.54 -17.81 -5.22
C ASN A 323 -1.83 -16.47 -5.00
N MET A 324 -0.71 -16.25 -5.69
CA MET A 324 0.06 -15.02 -5.57
C MET A 324 0.04 -14.24 -6.86
N VAL A 325 -0.16 -12.93 -6.73
CA VAL A 325 -0.23 -11.98 -7.83
C VAL A 325 0.70 -10.81 -7.51
N MET A 326 1.58 -10.45 -8.44
CA MET A 326 2.38 -9.23 -8.33
C MET A 326 1.66 -8.09 -9.06
N LEU A 327 1.57 -6.93 -8.41
CA LEU A 327 0.94 -5.72 -8.90
C LEU A 327 1.98 -4.60 -8.99
N THR A 328 2.19 -4.00 -10.16
CA THR A 328 3.25 -2.99 -10.36
C THR A 328 2.91 -2.02 -11.49
N GLY A 329 3.45 -0.79 -11.39
CA GLY A 329 3.44 0.19 -12.49
C GLY A 329 4.53 -0.03 -13.54
N ASP A 330 5.44 -0.98 -13.34
CA ASP A 330 6.51 -1.26 -14.30
C ASP A 330 5.98 -1.86 -15.61
N SER A 331 6.82 -1.79 -16.66
CA SER A 331 6.56 -2.46 -17.93
C SER A 331 6.39 -3.96 -17.75
N LYS A 332 5.62 -4.58 -18.65
CA LYS A 332 5.36 -6.02 -18.61
C LYS A 332 6.63 -6.87 -18.57
N LEU A 333 7.66 -6.49 -19.34
CA LEU A 333 8.93 -7.23 -19.38
C LEU A 333 9.67 -7.17 -18.04
N THR A 334 9.82 -5.97 -17.48
CA THR A 334 10.47 -5.77 -16.16
C THR A 334 9.71 -6.51 -15.07
N ALA A 335 8.38 -6.37 -15.06
CA ALA A 335 7.52 -7.01 -14.08
C ALA A 335 7.62 -8.54 -14.15
N GLN A 336 7.57 -9.13 -15.34
CA GLN A 336 7.69 -10.57 -15.53
C GLN A 336 9.08 -11.09 -15.11
N ALA A 337 10.14 -10.34 -15.36
CA ALA A 337 11.50 -10.70 -14.94
C ALA A 337 11.61 -10.80 -13.41
N ILE A 338 11.11 -9.80 -12.68
CA ILE A 338 11.10 -9.80 -11.21
C ILE A 338 10.22 -10.93 -10.66
N ALA A 339 9.04 -11.12 -11.24
CA ALA A 339 8.12 -12.19 -10.82
C ALA A 339 8.74 -13.58 -10.97
N ASN A 340 9.44 -13.82 -12.09
CA ASN A 340 10.16 -15.07 -12.32
C ASN A 340 11.28 -15.30 -11.29
N GLN A 341 12.02 -14.24 -10.89
CA GLN A 341 13.08 -14.34 -9.86
C GLN A 341 12.53 -14.78 -8.52
N VAL A 342 11.32 -14.38 -8.17
CA VAL A 342 10.71 -14.69 -6.87
C VAL A 342 9.73 -15.87 -6.92
N GLY A 343 9.36 -16.36 -8.11
CA GLY A 343 8.47 -17.51 -8.29
C GLY A 343 6.98 -17.14 -8.22
N ILE A 344 6.59 -15.94 -8.67
CA ILE A 344 5.19 -15.53 -8.85
C ILE A 344 4.81 -15.73 -10.30
N ALA A 345 3.73 -16.50 -10.53
CA ALA A 345 3.26 -16.81 -11.89
C ALA A 345 2.36 -15.70 -12.48
N ASN A 346 1.57 -15.04 -11.64
CA ASN A 346 0.58 -14.07 -12.08
C ASN A 346 1.09 -12.65 -11.85
N VAL A 347 1.09 -11.83 -12.91
CA VAL A 347 1.58 -10.45 -12.89
C VAL A 347 0.54 -9.52 -13.50
N ILE A 348 0.28 -8.41 -12.85
CA ILE A 348 -0.50 -7.29 -13.37
C ILE A 348 0.47 -6.10 -13.41
N SER A 349 0.88 -5.73 -14.61
CA SER A 349 1.86 -4.66 -14.90
C SER A 349 1.18 -3.40 -15.42
N GLU A 350 1.93 -2.30 -15.50
CA GLU A 350 1.49 -1.01 -16.05
C GLU A 350 0.26 -0.41 -15.35
N VAL A 351 0.15 -0.69 -14.03
CA VAL A 351 -0.98 -0.27 -13.20
C VAL A 351 -0.71 1.09 -12.57
N LEU A 352 -1.61 2.02 -12.79
CA LEU A 352 -1.56 3.32 -12.12
C LEU A 352 -1.93 3.20 -10.63
N PRO A 353 -1.40 4.07 -9.76
CA PRO A 353 -1.64 3.97 -8.31
C PRO A 353 -3.11 3.87 -7.91
N HIS A 354 -3.98 4.68 -8.53
CA HIS A 354 -5.42 4.69 -8.25
C HIS A 354 -6.17 3.46 -8.75
N GLU A 355 -5.60 2.69 -9.68
CA GLU A 355 -6.20 1.46 -10.22
C GLU A 355 -5.95 0.24 -9.34
N LYS A 356 -4.95 0.27 -8.46
CA LYS A 356 -4.60 -0.86 -7.60
C LYS A 356 -5.78 -1.38 -6.80
N ALA A 357 -6.58 -0.49 -6.21
CA ALA A 357 -7.79 -0.86 -5.47
C ALA A 357 -8.85 -1.54 -6.36
N HIS A 358 -8.96 -1.15 -7.63
CA HIS A 358 -9.85 -1.79 -8.58
C HIS A 358 -9.46 -3.26 -8.82
N TYR A 359 -8.16 -3.56 -8.98
CA TYR A 359 -7.69 -4.93 -9.16
C TYR A 359 -7.92 -5.79 -7.91
N VAL A 360 -7.74 -5.23 -6.71
CA VAL A 360 -8.11 -5.91 -5.47
C VAL A 360 -9.60 -6.28 -5.48
N LYS A 361 -10.47 -5.31 -5.76
CA LYS A 361 -11.93 -5.52 -5.82
C LYS A 361 -12.35 -6.54 -6.87
N MET A 362 -11.71 -6.54 -8.03
CA MET A 362 -11.98 -7.51 -9.10
C MET A 362 -11.65 -8.95 -8.66
N LEU A 363 -10.62 -9.16 -7.86
CA LEU A 363 -10.26 -10.47 -7.35
C LEU A 363 -11.19 -10.92 -6.21
N GLN A 364 -11.65 -10.00 -5.37
CA GLN A 364 -12.65 -10.27 -4.33
C GLN A 364 -14.00 -10.72 -4.93
N SER A 365 -14.41 -10.18 -6.09
CA SER A 365 -15.68 -10.55 -6.74
C SER A 365 -15.75 -12.02 -7.18
N LYS A 366 -14.64 -12.75 -7.12
CA LYS A 366 -14.55 -14.21 -7.38
C LYS A 366 -14.74 -15.06 -6.12
N GLU A 367 -15.38 -14.53 -5.08
CA GLU A 367 -15.70 -15.19 -3.80
C GLU A 367 -14.46 -15.67 -3.00
N HIS A 368 -13.31 -15.07 -3.22
CA HIS A 368 -12.08 -15.39 -2.48
C HIS A 368 -11.68 -14.22 -1.57
N LYS A 369 -11.24 -14.55 -0.35
CA LYS A 369 -10.61 -13.58 0.54
C LYS A 369 -9.24 -13.18 -0.02
N VAL A 370 -9.05 -11.89 -0.18
CA VAL A 370 -7.88 -11.28 -0.83
C VAL A 370 -7.08 -10.50 0.19
N ALA A 371 -5.78 -10.82 0.27
CA ALA A 371 -4.83 -10.01 1.01
C ALA A 371 -4.08 -9.06 0.07
N MET A 372 -3.80 -7.85 0.52
CA MET A 372 -2.87 -6.92 -0.14
C MET A 372 -1.65 -6.70 0.75
N VAL A 373 -0.47 -6.78 0.15
CA VAL A 373 0.82 -6.51 0.83
C VAL A 373 1.49 -5.34 0.13
N GLY A 374 1.72 -4.27 0.87
CA GLY A 374 2.30 -3.04 0.33
C GLY A 374 3.15 -2.29 1.36
N ASN A 375 3.73 -1.15 0.97
CA ASN A 375 4.52 -0.31 1.86
C ASN A 375 4.31 1.18 1.65
N GLY A 376 3.78 1.58 0.50
CA GLY A 376 3.70 2.97 0.07
C GLY A 376 2.32 3.60 0.28
N ILE A 377 2.31 4.91 0.14
CA ILE A 377 1.08 5.70 0.08
C ILE A 377 0.21 5.25 -1.10
N ASN A 378 0.85 4.88 -2.21
CA ASN A 378 0.20 4.36 -3.43
C ASN A 378 -0.59 3.07 -3.21
N ASP A 379 -0.33 2.38 -2.11
CA ASP A 379 -1.01 1.12 -1.76
C ASP A 379 -2.14 1.32 -0.77
N ALA A 380 -2.26 2.50 -0.15
CA ALA A 380 -3.20 2.75 0.96
C ALA A 380 -4.66 2.40 0.60
N LEU A 381 -5.10 2.81 -0.60
CA LEU A 381 -6.46 2.48 -1.08
C LEU A 381 -6.62 0.97 -1.36
N ALA A 382 -5.59 0.32 -1.89
CA ALA A 382 -5.60 -1.11 -2.16
C ALA A 382 -5.54 -1.93 -0.86
N LEU A 383 -4.76 -1.48 0.14
CA LEU A 383 -4.70 -2.06 1.47
C LEU A 383 -6.06 -1.97 2.18
N ALA A 384 -6.71 -0.81 2.12
CA ALA A 384 -8.05 -0.61 2.71
C ALA A 384 -9.16 -1.37 1.96
N GLN A 385 -9.02 -1.56 0.63
CA GLN A 385 -9.99 -2.32 -0.18
C GLN A 385 -9.89 -3.82 0.04
N ALA A 386 -8.70 -4.35 0.36
CA ALA A 386 -8.49 -5.78 0.57
C ALA A 386 -9.30 -6.31 1.76
N ASP A 387 -9.59 -7.63 1.79
CA ASP A 387 -10.17 -8.26 2.97
C ASP A 387 -9.20 -8.23 4.16
N ILE A 388 -7.91 -8.17 3.88
CA ILE A 388 -6.85 -7.98 4.85
C ILE A 388 -5.67 -7.24 4.22
N GLY A 389 -5.27 -6.12 4.81
CA GLY A 389 -4.12 -5.31 4.40
C GLY A 389 -2.90 -5.60 5.27
N PHE A 390 -1.78 -5.92 4.63
CA PHE A 390 -0.48 -6.07 5.27
C PHE A 390 0.45 -4.94 4.84
N VAL A 391 1.04 -4.23 5.79
CA VAL A 391 2.04 -3.21 5.50
C VAL A 391 3.40 -3.60 6.05
N MET A 392 4.45 -3.32 5.26
CA MET A 392 5.84 -3.48 5.72
C MET A 392 6.18 -2.38 6.73
N GLY A 393 7.01 -2.67 7.72
CA GLY A 393 7.37 -1.73 8.80
C GLY A 393 8.09 -0.46 8.33
N SER A 394 8.66 -0.44 7.12
CA SER A 394 9.15 0.77 6.45
C SER A 394 8.04 1.56 5.75
N GLY A 395 6.81 1.11 5.83
CA GLY A 395 5.68 1.76 5.19
C GLY A 395 5.43 3.16 5.73
N THR A 396 4.78 3.98 4.92
CA THR A 396 4.38 5.32 5.32
C THR A 396 3.29 5.29 6.40
N ASP A 397 3.17 6.36 7.18
CA ASP A 397 2.15 6.47 8.23
C ASP A 397 0.73 6.21 7.71
N ILE A 398 0.44 6.64 6.47
CA ILE A 398 -0.86 6.43 5.83
C ILE A 398 -1.07 4.95 5.49
N ALA A 399 -0.07 4.30 4.87
CA ALA A 399 -0.15 2.87 4.59
C ALA A 399 -0.29 2.06 5.89
N MET A 400 0.47 2.43 6.93
CA MET A 400 0.35 1.81 8.26
C MET A 400 -1.04 2.00 8.87
N LYS A 401 -1.69 3.15 8.69
CA LYS A 401 -3.06 3.37 9.16
C LYS A 401 -4.08 2.57 8.38
N SER A 402 -3.91 2.43 7.07
CA SER A 402 -4.85 1.73 6.17
C SER A 402 -4.77 0.21 6.24
N ALA A 403 -3.67 -0.35 6.74
CA ALA A 403 -3.48 -1.78 6.85
C ALA A 403 -4.01 -2.34 8.18
N ASP A 404 -4.37 -3.62 8.19
CA ASP A 404 -4.83 -4.35 9.38
C ASP A 404 -3.69 -4.98 10.17
N ILE A 405 -2.61 -5.33 9.49
CA ILE A 405 -1.44 -5.99 10.07
C ILE A 405 -0.16 -5.30 9.61
N ILE A 406 0.75 -5.01 10.56
CA ILE A 406 2.04 -4.39 10.29
C ILE A 406 3.16 -5.41 10.52
N LEU A 407 4.02 -5.60 9.52
CA LEU A 407 5.19 -6.48 9.54
C LEU A 407 6.44 -5.66 9.85
N MET A 408 6.84 -5.58 11.13
CA MET A 408 7.79 -4.59 11.65
C MET A 408 9.19 -4.62 11.02
N ASN A 409 9.70 -5.79 10.63
CA ASN A 409 11.10 -5.95 10.22
C ASN A 409 11.31 -5.90 8.70
N ASN A 410 10.36 -5.40 7.91
CA ASN A 410 10.42 -5.39 6.44
C ASN A 410 10.71 -6.77 5.79
N ASP A 411 10.39 -7.85 6.49
CA ASP A 411 10.64 -9.21 6.08
C ASP A 411 9.33 -9.91 5.71
N LEU A 412 9.22 -10.35 4.47
CA LEU A 412 8.05 -11.11 3.99
C LEU A 412 7.89 -12.48 4.68
N GLN A 413 8.91 -12.98 5.38
CA GLN A 413 8.76 -14.19 6.18
C GLN A 413 7.75 -13.99 7.33
N LEU A 414 7.58 -12.76 7.83
CA LEU A 414 6.59 -12.44 8.84
C LEU A 414 5.15 -12.63 8.33
N LEU A 415 4.91 -12.42 7.02
CA LEU A 415 3.63 -12.72 6.41
C LEU A 415 3.28 -14.20 6.53
N MET A 416 4.25 -15.08 6.23
CA MET A 416 4.07 -16.52 6.43
C MET A 416 3.81 -16.87 7.89
N SER A 417 4.59 -16.27 8.81
CA SER A 417 4.40 -16.49 10.25
C SER A 417 3.02 -16.03 10.72
N THR A 418 2.49 -14.95 10.13
CA THR A 418 1.14 -14.47 10.42
C THR A 418 0.07 -15.45 9.96
N ILE A 419 0.21 -15.99 8.75
CA ILE A 419 -0.71 -17.00 8.21
C ILE A 419 -0.66 -18.28 9.04
N ASP A 420 0.53 -18.73 9.44
CA ASP A 420 0.70 -19.90 10.32
C ASP A 420 0.10 -19.66 11.71
N LEU A 421 0.28 -18.46 12.28
CA LEU A 421 -0.31 -18.07 13.54
C LEU A 421 -1.83 -18.11 13.47
N SER A 422 -2.40 -17.51 12.42
CA SER A 422 -3.83 -17.51 12.17
C SER A 422 -4.40 -18.94 12.00
N LYS A 423 -3.72 -19.78 11.21
CA LYS A 423 -4.11 -21.19 11.02
C LYS A 423 -4.08 -21.99 12.33
N LYS A 424 -3.04 -21.80 13.16
CA LYS A 424 -2.96 -22.48 14.47
C LYS A 424 -4.00 -22.00 15.46
N GLN A 425 -4.45 -20.75 15.32
CA GLN A 425 -5.42 -20.13 16.20
C GLN A 425 -6.87 -20.56 15.86
N PHE A 426 -7.19 -20.65 14.56
CA PHE A 426 -8.53 -20.90 14.05
C PHE A 426 -8.66 -22.22 13.26
N GLY A 427 -7.53 -22.86 12.90
CA GLY A 427 -7.53 -24.18 12.27
C GLY A 427 -7.68 -25.27 13.33
N ILE A 428 -8.80 -25.95 13.30
CA ILE A 428 -9.07 -27.16 14.07
C ILE A 428 -8.59 -28.36 13.29
#